data_fde56a9960fde66da35620ed3cf7aadf
#
_entry.id   fde56a9960fde66da35620ed3cf7aadf
#
_cell.length_a   1.000
_cell.length_b   1.000
_cell.length_c   1.000
_cell.angle_alpha   90.00
_cell.angle_beta   90.00
_cell.angle_gamma   90.00
#
_symmetry.space_group_name_H-M   'P 1'
#
loop_
_entity.id
_entity.type
_entity.pdbx_description
1 polymer ?
#
loop_
_entity_poly.entity_id
_entity_poly.type
_entity_poly.pdbx_seq_one_letter_code
_entity_poly.pdbx_strand_id
1 'polypeptide(L)'
;MAACLAVPALADDRGEGPLDPSQPQPPLTVNEIIQKFAAKEKEFKLARAQYTYTQDVRVQTLDGNTVDGEYHQVTDVLFDDKGHRIEQVTFAPQSTLERVVMTQSDYDDIRNRLPFVLTSDEIDKYQILYVGKQREDELGTYVFDIAPKEIVHGERYFQGRIWVDDHDFQIVKTYGETVPQVHNAKHPEKENLSPKFTTWREQIDGQYWFPTYTRADDTLHFAEDDVRMRYIVKYTNYKRYGAESKITYEGQELSKGKEAQPGQKPQGGTTPPKQ
;
A
#
# COMPACT_ATOMS: atom_id res chain seq x y z
N MET A 1 41.46 -34.58 -7.32
CA MET A 1 40.65 -33.61 -8.05
C MET A 1 39.29 -33.57 -7.37
N ALA A 2 39.02 -32.54 -6.58
CA ALA A 2 37.72 -32.36 -5.94
C ALA A 2 36.86 -31.51 -6.89
N ALA A 3 35.81 -32.11 -7.43
CA ALA A 3 34.83 -31.37 -8.22
C ALA A 3 33.97 -30.54 -7.28
N CYS A 4 34.15 -29.21 -7.30
CA CYS A 4 33.21 -28.27 -6.74
C CYS A 4 31.93 -28.34 -7.56
N LEU A 5 30.88 -28.96 -7.00
CA LEU A 5 29.53 -28.83 -7.50
C LEU A 5 29.07 -27.39 -7.16
N ALA A 6 29.09 -26.53 -8.16
CA ALA A 6 28.39 -25.24 -8.06
C ALA A 6 26.90 -25.54 -7.96
N VAL A 7 26.32 -25.33 -6.77
CA VAL A 7 24.88 -25.28 -6.59
C VAL A 7 24.42 -24.03 -7.35
N PRO A 8 23.53 -24.14 -8.36
CA PRO A 8 22.95 -22.96 -8.97
C PRO A 8 22.22 -22.20 -7.87
N ALA A 9 22.63 -20.95 -7.61
CA ALA A 9 21.85 -20.03 -6.83
C ALA A 9 20.49 -19.92 -7.52
N LEU A 10 19.42 -20.44 -6.90
CA LEU A 10 18.07 -20.22 -7.35
C LEU A 10 17.90 -18.70 -7.35
N ALA A 11 17.78 -18.14 -8.55
CA ALA A 11 17.39 -16.75 -8.70
C ALA A 11 16.08 -16.58 -7.93
N ASP A 12 16.11 -15.72 -6.91
CA ASP A 12 14.89 -15.36 -6.19
C ASP A 12 14.10 -14.46 -7.15
N ASP A 13 13.07 -15.01 -7.80
CA ASP A 13 12.21 -14.33 -8.81
C ASP A 13 11.55 -13.04 -8.28
N ARG A 14 11.82 -12.71 -7.04
CA ARG A 14 11.22 -11.58 -6.31
C ARG A 14 12.06 -10.31 -6.32
N GLY A 15 13.35 -10.39 -6.69
CA GLY A 15 14.27 -9.27 -6.82
C GLY A 15 15.00 -9.27 -8.16
N GLU A 16 15.52 -8.13 -8.59
CA GLU A 16 16.11 -7.96 -9.93
C GLU A 16 17.59 -8.39 -10.02
N GLY A 17 18.18 -8.79 -8.94
CA GLY A 17 19.58 -9.23 -8.92
C GLY A 17 19.82 -10.42 -8.00
N PRO A 18 21.04 -10.97 -8.00
CA PRO A 18 21.39 -12.01 -7.05
C PRO A 18 21.35 -11.46 -5.63
N LEU A 19 20.76 -12.23 -4.71
CA LEU A 19 20.81 -11.92 -3.29
C LEU A 19 22.21 -12.15 -2.76
N ASP A 20 22.84 -11.12 -2.19
CA ASP A 20 24.12 -11.19 -1.49
C ASP A 20 23.87 -11.34 0.02
N PRO A 21 24.10 -12.50 0.63
CA PRO A 21 23.85 -12.75 2.04
C PRO A 21 24.89 -12.11 2.98
N SER A 22 25.82 -11.31 2.46
CA SER A 22 26.85 -10.68 3.28
C SER A 22 26.23 -9.71 4.30
N GLN A 23 26.88 -9.62 5.48
CA GLN A 23 26.46 -8.67 6.51
C GLN A 23 26.71 -7.23 6.05
N PRO A 24 25.93 -6.25 6.55
CA PRO A 24 26.18 -4.85 6.29
C PRO A 24 27.62 -4.46 6.65
N GLN A 25 28.24 -3.61 5.81
CA GLN A 25 29.59 -3.13 6.10
C GLN A 25 29.58 -2.09 7.22
N PRO A 26 30.61 -2.08 8.11
CA PRO A 26 30.75 -1.03 9.11
C PRO A 26 30.70 0.37 8.46
N PRO A 27 30.15 1.40 9.16
CA PRO A 27 29.79 1.36 10.57
C PRO A 27 28.36 0.82 10.87
N LEU A 28 27.57 0.42 9.86
CA LEU A 28 26.17 0.04 10.06
C LEU A 28 26.03 -1.41 10.51
N THR A 29 25.25 -1.62 11.57
CA THR A 29 24.78 -2.92 12.01
C THR A 29 23.35 -3.17 11.53
N VAL A 30 22.95 -4.45 11.48
CA VAL A 30 21.57 -4.83 11.14
C VAL A 30 20.55 -4.10 12.02
N ASN A 31 20.78 -4.02 13.33
CA ASN A 31 19.87 -3.32 14.23
C ASN A 31 19.76 -1.83 13.94
N GLU A 32 20.87 -1.17 13.61
CA GLU A 32 20.83 0.26 13.24
C GLU A 32 20.06 0.49 11.94
N ILE A 33 20.17 -0.41 10.96
CA ILE A 33 19.39 -0.34 9.72
C ILE A 33 17.88 -0.48 10.05
N ILE A 34 17.53 -1.46 10.90
CA ILE A 34 16.16 -1.69 11.34
C ILE A 34 15.58 -0.44 12.03
N GLN A 35 16.32 0.16 12.96
CA GLN A 35 15.87 1.37 13.65
C GLN A 35 15.72 2.56 12.70
N LYS A 36 16.65 2.71 11.74
CA LYS A 36 16.60 3.78 10.74
C LYS A 36 15.38 3.66 9.84
N PHE A 37 15.14 2.49 9.24
CA PHE A 37 13.99 2.35 8.36
C PHE A 37 12.67 2.47 9.13
N ALA A 38 12.56 1.95 10.34
CA ALA A 38 11.35 2.08 11.15
C ALA A 38 11.05 3.54 11.52
N ALA A 39 12.09 4.34 11.80
CA ALA A 39 11.93 5.77 12.01
C ALA A 39 11.47 6.48 10.74
N LYS A 40 12.06 6.14 9.58
CA LYS A 40 11.66 6.70 8.27
C LYS A 40 10.23 6.33 7.88
N GLU A 41 9.81 5.10 8.13
CA GLU A 41 8.43 4.67 7.91
C GLU A 41 7.45 5.40 8.84
N LYS A 42 7.85 5.77 10.05
CA LYS A 42 7.04 6.63 10.92
C LYS A 42 6.91 8.05 10.36
N GLU A 43 8.01 8.66 9.88
CA GLU A 43 7.99 9.95 9.19
C GLU A 43 7.08 9.89 7.95
N PHE A 44 7.21 8.86 7.13
CA PHE A 44 6.38 8.62 5.96
C PHE A 44 4.89 8.48 6.32
N LYS A 45 4.55 7.69 7.35
CA LYS A 45 3.16 7.52 7.82
C LYS A 45 2.50 8.85 8.17
N LEU A 46 3.25 9.73 8.84
CA LEU A 46 2.77 11.09 9.18
C LEU A 46 2.66 11.98 7.94
N ALA A 47 3.66 11.95 7.06
CA ALA A 47 3.67 12.75 5.84
C ALA A 47 2.54 12.33 4.89
N ARG A 48 2.26 11.03 4.76
CA ARG A 48 1.21 10.48 3.89
C ARG A 48 -0.16 11.09 4.15
N ALA A 49 -0.48 11.43 5.40
CA ALA A 49 -1.74 12.09 5.75
C ALA A 49 -1.87 13.51 5.17
N GLN A 50 -0.79 14.07 4.62
CA GLN A 50 -0.79 15.38 3.95
C GLN A 50 -0.93 15.27 2.42
N TYR A 51 -1.12 14.06 1.88
CA TYR A 51 -1.25 13.84 0.44
C TYR A 51 -2.62 13.29 0.10
N THR A 52 -3.12 13.70 -1.05
CA THR A 52 -4.24 13.05 -1.72
C THR A 52 -3.71 12.21 -2.86
N TYR A 53 -4.46 11.20 -3.27
CA TYR A 53 -4.13 10.36 -4.41
C TYR A 53 -5.36 9.65 -4.96
N THR A 54 -5.25 9.17 -6.19
CA THR A 54 -6.26 8.31 -6.82
C THR A 54 -5.84 6.86 -6.70
N GLN A 55 -6.72 6.00 -6.23
CA GLN A 55 -6.54 4.55 -6.13
C GLN A 55 -7.44 3.86 -7.16
N ASP A 56 -6.85 3.15 -8.13
CA ASP A 56 -7.53 2.31 -9.12
C ASP A 56 -7.33 0.85 -8.76
N VAL A 57 -8.39 0.16 -8.36
CA VAL A 57 -8.41 -1.24 -7.90
C VAL A 57 -9.10 -2.10 -8.94
N ARG A 58 -8.42 -3.14 -9.43
CA ARG A 58 -8.99 -4.17 -10.29
C ARG A 58 -8.72 -5.55 -9.71
N VAL A 59 -9.77 -6.33 -9.53
CA VAL A 59 -9.71 -7.73 -9.15
C VAL A 59 -10.34 -8.55 -10.25
N GLN A 60 -9.59 -9.51 -10.78
CA GLN A 60 -9.98 -10.33 -11.92
C GLN A 60 -9.91 -11.82 -11.56
N THR A 61 -10.89 -12.58 -11.98
CA THR A 61 -10.79 -14.03 -12.06
C THR A 61 -10.42 -14.44 -13.48
N LEU A 62 -9.69 -15.56 -13.61
CA LEU A 62 -9.17 -16.01 -14.89
C LEU A 62 -9.51 -17.48 -15.12
N ASP A 63 -10.04 -17.77 -16.32
CA ASP A 63 -10.08 -19.11 -16.89
C ASP A 63 -8.90 -19.26 -17.87
N GLY A 64 -7.90 -20.03 -17.47
CA GLY A 64 -6.61 -20.05 -18.15
C GLY A 64 -5.95 -18.64 -18.12
N ASN A 65 -5.86 -18.00 -19.29
CA ASN A 65 -5.33 -16.64 -19.44
C ASN A 65 -6.41 -15.59 -19.76
N THR A 66 -7.68 -16.01 -19.84
CA THR A 66 -8.80 -15.12 -20.16
C THR A 66 -9.46 -14.63 -18.89
N VAL A 67 -9.71 -13.33 -18.81
CA VAL A 67 -10.49 -12.74 -17.70
C VAL A 67 -11.95 -13.13 -17.91
N ASP A 68 -12.55 -13.80 -16.93
CA ASP A 68 -13.94 -14.23 -16.91
C ASP A 68 -14.81 -13.47 -15.91
N GLY A 69 -14.19 -12.66 -15.03
CA GLY A 69 -14.90 -11.77 -14.13
C GLY A 69 -14.00 -10.65 -13.66
N GLU A 70 -14.59 -9.47 -13.38
CA GLU A 70 -13.85 -8.31 -12.93
C GLU A 70 -14.66 -7.49 -11.89
N TYR A 71 -13.97 -7.08 -10.84
CA TYR A 71 -14.33 -5.95 -9.98
C TYR A 71 -13.40 -4.79 -10.29
N HIS A 72 -13.96 -3.58 -10.49
CA HIS A 72 -13.18 -2.38 -10.76
C HIS A 72 -13.73 -1.22 -9.95
N GLN A 73 -12.86 -0.50 -9.23
CA GLN A 73 -13.22 0.72 -8.51
C GLN A 73 -12.09 1.73 -8.58
N VAL A 74 -12.44 2.97 -8.86
CA VAL A 74 -11.54 4.12 -8.77
C VAL A 74 -12.02 5.03 -7.65
N THR A 75 -11.11 5.42 -6.78
CA THR A 75 -11.40 6.19 -5.57
C THR A 75 -10.38 7.30 -5.41
N ASP A 76 -10.84 8.52 -5.19
CA ASP A 76 -9.99 9.59 -4.71
C ASP A 76 -9.88 9.50 -3.19
N VAL A 77 -8.65 9.43 -2.71
CA VAL A 77 -8.31 9.28 -1.30
C VAL A 77 -7.80 10.61 -0.75
N LEU A 78 -8.48 11.09 0.28
CA LEU A 78 -8.17 12.32 0.99
C LEU A 78 -8.00 12.02 2.48
N PHE A 79 -7.49 12.98 3.22
CA PHE A 79 -7.41 12.91 4.68
C PHE A 79 -7.99 14.19 5.27
N ASP A 80 -8.73 14.05 6.37
CA ASP A 80 -9.21 15.21 7.13
C ASP A 80 -8.09 15.84 7.96
N ASP A 81 -8.37 16.95 8.62
CA ASP A 81 -7.42 17.67 9.48
C ASP A 81 -6.93 16.84 10.69
N LYS A 82 -7.60 15.72 10.99
CA LYS A 82 -7.22 14.76 12.04
C LYS A 82 -6.45 13.55 11.49
N GLY A 83 -6.24 13.50 10.17
CA GLY A 83 -5.57 12.39 9.50
C GLY A 83 -6.47 11.17 9.27
N HIS A 84 -7.79 11.29 9.39
CA HIS A 84 -8.70 10.21 9.03
C HIS A 84 -8.84 10.14 7.51
N ARG A 85 -8.76 8.92 6.99
CA ARG A 85 -8.91 8.64 5.56
C ARG A 85 -10.38 8.86 5.13
N ILE A 86 -10.57 9.65 4.08
CA ILE A 86 -11.84 9.89 3.40
C ILE A 86 -11.72 9.31 2.00
N GLU A 87 -12.72 8.57 1.57
CA GLU A 87 -12.77 7.94 0.25
C GLU A 87 -13.94 8.49 -0.56
N GLN A 88 -13.64 8.99 -1.74
CA GLN A 88 -14.64 9.41 -2.72
C GLN A 88 -14.56 8.49 -3.93
N VAL A 89 -15.53 7.60 -4.08
CA VAL A 89 -15.61 6.71 -5.24
C VAL A 89 -16.01 7.53 -6.46
N THR A 90 -15.15 7.51 -7.48
CA THR A 90 -15.35 8.24 -8.74
C THR A 90 -15.80 7.35 -9.89
N PHE A 91 -15.49 6.04 -9.79
CA PHE A 91 -15.89 5.05 -10.76
C PHE A 91 -16.05 3.68 -10.10
N ALA A 92 -17.21 3.04 -10.26
CA ALA A 92 -17.47 1.70 -9.75
C ALA A 92 -18.59 1.05 -10.58
N PRO A 93 -18.27 0.40 -11.71
CA PRO A 93 -19.24 -0.36 -12.48
C PRO A 93 -19.71 -1.60 -11.70
N GLN A 94 -20.82 -2.19 -12.13
CA GLN A 94 -21.27 -3.45 -11.56
C GLN A 94 -20.18 -4.52 -11.72
N SER A 95 -19.87 -5.21 -10.63
CA SER A 95 -18.93 -6.34 -10.66
C SER A 95 -19.50 -7.49 -11.49
N THR A 96 -18.61 -8.11 -12.27
CA THR A 96 -18.89 -9.33 -13.04
C THR A 96 -18.21 -10.55 -12.44
N LEU A 97 -17.65 -10.45 -11.22
CA LEU A 97 -17.10 -11.59 -10.50
C LEU A 97 -18.22 -12.57 -10.14
N GLU A 98 -18.09 -13.81 -10.55
CA GLU A 98 -19.05 -14.90 -10.26
C GLU A 98 -18.44 -15.97 -9.34
N ARG A 99 -17.13 -16.24 -9.47
CA ARG A 99 -16.44 -17.31 -8.73
C ARG A 99 -15.89 -16.87 -7.37
N VAL A 100 -15.73 -15.57 -7.16
CA VAL A 100 -15.27 -14.98 -5.90
C VAL A 100 -16.13 -13.78 -5.55
N VAL A 101 -16.23 -13.49 -4.26
CA VAL A 101 -16.95 -12.32 -3.75
C VAL A 101 -15.96 -11.49 -2.92
N MET A 102 -15.92 -10.19 -3.20
CA MET A 102 -15.15 -9.24 -2.39
C MET A 102 -15.77 -9.11 -1.00
N THR A 103 -14.99 -9.42 0.02
CA THR A 103 -15.41 -9.32 1.43
C THR A 103 -14.92 -8.02 2.07
N GLN A 104 -15.43 -7.69 3.25
CA GLN A 104 -14.94 -6.54 4.02
C GLN A 104 -13.43 -6.68 4.33
N SER A 105 -12.96 -7.91 4.60
CA SER A 105 -11.53 -8.16 4.83
C SER A 105 -10.67 -7.83 3.62
N ASP A 106 -11.15 -8.08 2.40
CA ASP A 106 -10.43 -7.75 1.17
C ASP A 106 -10.30 -6.23 1.00
N TYR A 107 -11.39 -5.49 1.27
CA TYR A 107 -11.33 -4.02 1.25
C TYR A 107 -10.39 -3.47 2.31
N ASP A 108 -10.38 -4.03 3.51
CA ASP A 108 -9.49 -3.60 4.59
C ASP A 108 -8.03 -3.93 4.28
N ASP A 109 -7.75 -5.03 3.64
CA ASP A 109 -6.40 -5.37 3.16
C ASP A 109 -5.94 -4.40 2.08
N ILE A 110 -6.77 -4.08 1.09
CA ILE A 110 -6.48 -3.09 0.04
C ILE A 110 -6.17 -1.72 0.65
N ARG A 111 -6.88 -1.31 1.69
CA ARG A 111 -6.67 -0.02 2.37
C ARG A 111 -5.42 0.02 3.23
N ASN A 112 -5.13 -1.06 3.95
CA ASN A 112 -4.21 -1.03 5.08
C ASN A 112 -3.01 -1.97 4.95
N ARG A 113 -3.12 -3.07 4.20
CA ARG A 113 -2.07 -4.10 4.11
C ARG A 113 -1.25 -4.02 2.85
N LEU A 114 -1.89 -3.72 1.71
CA LEU A 114 -1.16 -3.56 0.46
C LEU A 114 -0.17 -2.39 0.51
N PRO A 115 -0.54 -1.19 1.02
CA PRO A 115 0.41 -0.10 1.24
C PRO A 115 1.12 -0.24 2.60
N PHE A 116 1.67 -1.42 2.88
CA PHE A 116 2.29 -1.77 4.17
C PHE A 116 3.32 -0.73 4.63
N VAL A 117 3.28 -0.40 5.92
CA VAL A 117 4.22 0.49 6.60
C VAL A 117 4.61 -0.16 7.93
N LEU A 118 5.91 -0.22 8.22
CA LEU A 118 6.43 -0.78 9.48
C LEU A 118 7.14 0.31 10.28
N THR A 119 6.41 0.94 11.17
CA THR A 119 6.90 2.07 11.97
C THR A 119 7.64 1.64 13.22
N SER A 120 8.40 2.56 13.82
CA SER A 120 9.05 2.35 15.11
C SER A 120 8.09 2.00 16.27
N ASP A 121 6.80 2.34 16.13
CA ASP A 121 5.78 2.02 17.14
C ASP A 121 5.23 0.58 16.98
N GLU A 122 5.47 -0.04 15.83
CA GLU A 122 4.94 -1.37 15.48
C GLU A 122 6.01 -2.44 15.33
N ILE A 123 7.28 -2.02 15.24
CA ILE A 123 8.43 -2.91 14.98
C ILE A 123 8.56 -4.04 16.01
N ASP A 124 8.19 -3.77 17.26
CA ASP A 124 8.26 -4.76 18.35
C ASP A 124 7.26 -5.91 18.18
N LYS A 125 6.22 -5.73 17.36
CA LYS A 125 5.25 -6.78 17.02
C LYS A 125 5.79 -7.78 16.00
N TYR A 126 6.91 -7.46 15.33
CA TYR A 126 7.46 -8.26 14.25
C TYR A 126 8.78 -8.92 14.61
N GLN A 127 8.96 -10.13 14.12
CA GLN A 127 10.26 -10.74 13.95
C GLN A 127 10.83 -10.26 12.61
N ILE A 128 12.04 -9.74 12.65
CA ILE A 128 12.72 -9.16 11.48
C ILE A 128 14.04 -9.89 11.30
N LEU A 129 14.20 -10.55 10.17
CA LEU A 129 15.39 -11.32 9.82
C LEU A 129 16.08 -10.65 8.63
N TYR A 130 17.32 -10.21 8.82
CA TYR A 130 18.13 -9.74 7.73
C TYR A 130 18.53 -10.92 6.82
N VAL A 131 18.28 -10.77 5.52
CA VAL A 131 18.54 -11.82 4.51
C VAL A 131 19.79 -11.51 3.69
N GLY A 132 20.07 -10.22 3.44
CA GLY A 132 21.20 -9.82 2.64
C GLY A 132 20.98 -8.49 1.95
N LYS A 133 21.74 -8.28 0.86
CA LYS A 133 21.57 -7.15 -0.04
C LYS A 133 21.10 -7.65 -1.41
N GLN A 134 20.29 -6.84 -2.06
CA GLN A 134 19.84 -7.12 -3.42
C GLN A 134 19.69 -5.81 -4.19
N ARG A 135 19.86 -5.86 -5.49
CA ARG A 135 19.57 -4.73 -6.36
C ARG A 135 18.09 -4.77 -6.76
N GLU A 136 17.45 -3.61 -6.74
CA GLU A 136 16.10 -3.37 -7.26
C GLU A 136 16.17 -2.17 -8.20
N ASP A 137 15.99 -2.41 -9.50
CA ASP A 137 16.31 -1.42 -10.54
C ASP A 137 17.72 -0.83 -10.36
N GLU A 138 17.79 0.47 -10.10
CA GLU A 138 19.03 1.22 -9.89
C GLU A 138 19.43 1.27 -8.42
N LEU A 139 18.56 0.79 -7.50
CA LEU A 139 18.75 0.91 -6.06
C LEU A 139 19.54 -0.25 -5.49
N GLY A 140 20.48 0.06 -4.59
CA GLY A 140 21.01 -0.90 -3.64
C GLY A 140 20.05 -1.04 -2.47
N THR A 141 19.68 -2.26 -2.08
CA THR A 141 18.74 -2.47 -1.00
C THR A 141 19.24 -3.44 0.05
N TYR A 142 18.83 -3.21 1.30
CA TYR A 142 18.87 -4.21 2.38
C TYR A 142 17.57 -5.01 2.34
N VAL A 143 17.69 -6.34 2.43
CA VAL A 143 16.55 -7.26 2.33
C VAL A 143 16.28 -7.89 3.68
N PHE A 144 15.00 -7.85 4.08
CA PHE A 144 14.56 -8.44 5.33
C PHE A 144 13.33 -9.31 5.09
N ASP A 145 13.30 -10.48 5.75
CA ASP A 145 12.07 -11.25 5.93
C ASP A 145 11.42 -10.85 7.24
N ILE A 146 10.13 -10.60 7.22
CA ILE A 146 9.36 -10.14 8.37
C ILE A 146 8.12 -11.00 8.58
N ALA A 147 7.80 -11.26 9.85
CA ALA A 147 6.58 -11.96 10.26
C ALA A 147 6.09 -11.43 11.61
N PRO A 148 4.79 -11.43 11.91
CA PRO A 148 4.30 -11.09 13.23
C PRO A 148 4.84 -12.09 14.26
N LYS A 149 5.25 -11.61 15.44
CA LYS A 149 5.68 -12.48 16.56
C LYS A 149 4.52 -13.27 17.15
N GLU A 150 3.34 -12.69 17.09
CA GLU A 150 2.10 -13.24 17.60
C GLU A 150 0.94 -12.79 16.72
N ILE A 151 -0.01 -13.69 16.48
CA ILE A 151 -1.25 -13.38 15.77
C ILE A 151 -2.36 -13.18 16.80
N VAL A 152 -2.75 -11.93 17.03
CA VAL A 152 -3.85 -11.58 17.91
C VAL A 152 -5.17 -11.87 17.21
N HIS A 153 -6.11 -12.48 17.94
CA HIS A 153 -7.42 -12.81 17.37
C HIS A 153 -8.15 -11.55 16.86
N GLY A 154 -8.62 -11.59 15.64
CA GLY A 154 -9.30 -10.47 14.98
C GLY A 154 -8.36 -9.45 14.32
N GLU A 155 -7.05 -9.58 14.50
CA GLU A 155 -6.05 -8.73 13.87
C GLU A 155 -5.47 -9.43 12.63
N ARG A 156 -5.10 -8.64 11.63
CA ARG A 156 -4.40 -9.11 10.43
C ARG A 156 -3.09 -8.37 10.25
N TYR A 157 -2.07 -9.08 9.80
CA TYR A 157 -0.70 -8.60 9.70
C TYR A 157 -0.13 -8.87 8.31
N PHE A 158 0.83 -8.09 7.88
CA PHE A 158 1.66 -8.43 6.73
C PHE A 158 2.74 -9.43 7.14
N GLN A 159 2.99 -10.42 6.30
CA GLN A 159 4.11 -11.34 6.41
C GLN A 159 4.79 -11.49 5.06
N GLY A 160 6.11 -11.34 5.01
CA GLY A 160 6.83 -11.45 3.75
C GLY A 160 8.20 -10.80 3.76
N ARG A 161 8.63 -10.35 2.61
CA ARG A 161 9.92 -9.73 2.36
C ARG A 161 9.79 -8.25 2.09
N ILE A 162 10.71 -7.45 2.61
CA ILE A 162 10.82 -6.02 2.33
C ILE A 162 12.21 -5.69 1.81
N TRP A 163 12.28 -4.74 0.90
CA TRP A 163 13.49 -4.14 0.39
C TRP A 163 13.56 -2.70 0.87
N VAL A 164 14.66 -2.36 1.51
CA VAL A 164 14.91 -1.05 2.12
C VAL A 164 16.07 -0.41 1.39
N ASP A 165 15.86 0.77 0.81
CA ASP A 165 16.93 1.52 0.15
C ASP A 165 18.11 1.75 1.07
N ASP A 166 19.34 1.56 0.57
CA ASP A 166 20.55 1.63 1.40
C ASP A 166 21.05 3.06 1.62
N HIS A 167 20.42 4.07 1.00
CA HIS A 167 20.73 5.49 1.16
C HIS A 167 19.80 6.19 2.13
N ASP A 168 18.50 6.15 1.87
CA ASP A 168 17.51 6.91 2.64
C ASP A 168 16.73 6.06 3.66
N PHE A 169 16.98 4.74 3.68
CA PHE A 169 16.39 3.78 4.63
C PHE A 169 14.85 3.74 4.58
N GLN A 170 14.26 3.94 3.43
CA GLN A 170 12.82 3.78 3.22
C GLN A 170 12.52 2.44 2.52
N ILE A 171 11.38 1.84 2.81
CA ILE A 171 10.92 0.64 2.10
C ILE A 171 10.56 1.05 0.67
N VAL A 172 11.15 0.36 -0.31
CA VAL A 172 10.92 0.62 -1.75
C VAL A 172 10.08 -0.46 -2.41
N LYS A 173 10.09 -1.67 -1.83
CA LYS A 173 9.32 -2.81 -2.33
C LYS A 173 8.92 -3.74 -1.19
N THR A 174 7.76 -4.36 -1.31
CA THR A 174 7.33 -5.44 -0.42
C THR A 174 6.80 -6.61 -1.24
N TYR A 175 7.01 -7.84 -0.78
CA TYR A 175 6.43 -9.05 -1.33
C TYR A 175 5.97 -9.96 -0.19
N GLY A 176 4.71 -10.34 -0.17
CA GLY A 176 4.18 -11.17 0.91
C GLY A 176 2.69 -11.40 0.82
N GLU A 177 2.12 -11.76 1.94
CA GLU A 177 0.71 -12.04 2.12
C GLU A 177 0.18 -11.42 3.41
N THR A 178 -1.13 -11.40 3.57
CA THR A 178 -1.76 -11.02 4.84
C THR A 178 -2.04 -12.27 5.67
N VAL A 179 -1.64 -12.24 6.94
CA VAL A 179 -1.87 -13.33 7.90
C VAL A 179 -2.72 -12.87 9.09
N PRO A 180 -3.52 -13.74 9.75
CA PRO A 180 -3.74 -15.13 9.37
C PRO A 180 -4.39 -15.24 7.99
N GLN A 181 -4.11 -16.32 7.30
CA GLN A 181 -4.73 -16.58 6.00
C GLN A 181 -6.25 -16.67 6.15
N VAL A 182 -6.97 -16.15 5.16
CA VAL A 182 -8.43 -16.28 5.11
C VAL A 182 -8.77 -17.68 4.64
N HIS A 183 -9.69 -18.33 5.33
CA HIS A 183 -10.22 -19.65 5.00
C HIS A 183 -11.65 -19.79 5.49
N ASN A 184 -12.39 -20.70 4.91
CA ASN A 184 -13.72 -21.02 5.38
C ASN A 184 -13.64 -21.88 6.66
N ALA A 185 -14.46 -21.58 7.65
CA ALA A 185 -14.45 -22.28 8.93
C ALA A 185 -14.75 -23.79 8.84
N LYS A 186 -15.30 -24.29 7.72
CA LYS A 186 -15.64 -25.71 7.56
C LYS A 186 -14.45 -26.60 7.19
N HIS A 187 -13.50 -26.05 6.41
CA HIS A 187 -12.36 -26.82 5.88
C HIS A 187 -11.09 -25.97 5.84
N PRO A 188 -10.64 -25.42 6.99
CA PRO A 188 -9.54 -24.46 7.03
C PRO A 188 -8.22 -25.02 6.49
N GLU A 189 -8.01 -26.34 6.62
CA GLU A 189 -6.78 -27.01 6.15
C GLU A 189 -6.71 -27.20 4.62
N LYS A 190 -7.79 -26.94 3.91
CA LYS A 190 -7.89 -27.10 2.46
C LYS A 190 -7.96 -25.77 1.71
N GLU A 191 -8.09 -24.69 2.43
CA GLU A 191 -8.33 -23.38 1.82
C GLU A 191 -7.19 -22.40 2.12
N ASN A 192 -6.82 -21.64 1.11
CA ASN A 192 -5.98 -20.45 1.24
C ASN A 192 -6.54 -19.36 0.32
N LEU A 193 -7.16 -18.36 0.93
CA LEU A 193 -7.79 -17.24 0.24
C LEU A 193 -7.03 -15.92 0.44
N SER A 194 -5.75 -16.02 0.81
CA SER A 194 -4.85 -14.86 0.99
C SER A 194 -3.76 -14.87 -0.08
N PRO A 195 -3.97 -14.20 -1.22
CA PRO A 195 -3.00 -14.20 -2.31
C PRO A 195 -1.74 -13.44 -1.92
N LYS A 196 -0.59 -13.90 -2.45
CA LYS A 196 0.66 -13.18 -2.32
C LYS A 196 0.69 -12.02 -3.30
N PHE A 197 1.20 -10.89 -2.84
CA PHE A 197 1.28 -9.66 -3.62
C PHE A 197 2.64 -9.00 -3.53
N THR A 198 2.95 -8.19 -4.54
CA THR A 198 4.08 -7.29 -4.54
C THR A 198 3.58 -5.86 -4.60
N THR A 199 4.13 -4.97 -3.77
CA THR A 199 3.91 -3.53 -3.85
C THR A 199 5.23 -2.84 -4.14
N TRP A 200 5.25 -2.02 -5.18
CA TRP A 200 6.35 -1.14 -5.54
C TRP A 200 6.05 0.27 -5.09
N ARG A 201 7.08 0.96 -4.67
CA ARG A 201 7.03 2.35 -4.28
C ARG A 201 7.95 3.18 -5.14
N GLU A 202 7.57 4.41 -5.40
CA GLU A 202 8.38 5.39 -6.10
C GLU A 202 8.52 6.66 -5.26
N GLN A 203 9.60 7.37 -5.47
CA GLN A 203 9.85 8.61 -4.75
C GLN A 203 8.97 9.73 -5.29
N ILE A 204 8.10 10.26 -4.42
CA ILE A 204 7.24 11.39 -4.73
C ILE A 204 7.82 12.65 -4.05
N ASP A 205 7.85 13.75 -4.79
CA ASP A 205 8.41 15.03 -4.34
C ASP A 205 9.87 14.95 -3.87
N GLY A 206 10.62 13.93 -4.32
CA GLY A 206 12.03 13.75 -3.97
C GLY A 206 12.31 13.45 -2.50
N GLN A 207 11.30 13.05 -1.71
CA GLN A 207 11.44 12.87 -0.26
C GLN A 207 10.95 11.54 0.27
N TYR A 208 9.77 11.09 -0.15
CA TYR A 208 9.14 9.89 0.41
C TYR A 208 8.79 8.89 -0.68
N TRP A 209 8.93 7.60 -0.35
CA TRP A 209 8.59 6.49 -1.22
C TRP A 209 7.15 6.06 -1.01
N PHE A 210 6.27 6.48 -1.93
CA PHE A 210 4.85 6.15 -1.91
C PHE A 210 4.57 4.89 -2.73
N PRO A 211 3.58 4.05 -2.33
CA PRO A 211 3.08 2.99 -3.17
C PRO A 211 2.58 3.56 -4.51
N THR A 212 3.03 3.01 -5.63
CA THR A 212 2.56 3.39 -6.96
C THR A 212 1.86 2.24 -7.66
N TYR A 213 2.26 1.02 -7.33
CA TYR A 213 1.72 -0.17 -7.97
C TYR A 213 1.72 -1.36 -7.02
N THR A 214 0.59 -2.08 -6.95
CA THR A 214 0.51 -3.38 -6.28
C THR A 214 -0.06 -4.40 -7.24
N ARG A 215 0.49 -5.60 -7.26
CA ARG A 215 0.02 -6.71 -8.09
C ARG A 215 0.07 -8.02 -7.31
N ALA A 216 -0.99 -8.83 -7.48
CA ALA A 216 -0.98 -10.26 -7.25
C ALA A 216 -1.40 -10.99 -8.54
N ASP A 217 -0.84 -12.16 -8.78
CA ASP A 217 -1.26 -13.12 -9.79
C ASP A 217 -1.07 -14.48 -9.11
N ASP A 218 -2.13 -15.00 -8.53
CA ASP A 218 -2.07 -16.15 -7.63
C ASP A 218 -3.32 -17.03 -7.80
N THR A 219 -3.34 -18.16 -7.15
CA THR A 219 -4.48 -19.07 -7.13
C THR A 219 -5.07 -19.11 -5.73
N LEU A 220 -6.36 -18.80 -5.62
CA LEU A 220 -7.13 -19.00 -4.41
C LEU A 220 -7.54 -20.45 -4.33
N HIS A 221 -7.19 -21.13 -3.26
CA HIS A 221 -7.52 -22.52 -3.02
C HIS A 221 -8.78 -22.59 -2.15
N PHE A 222 -9.89 -22.99 -2.75
CA PHE A 222 -11.13 -23.32 -2.06
C PHE A 222 -11.20 -24.83 -1.78
N ALA A 223 -12.08 -25.26 -0.88
CA ALA A 223 -12.19 -26.66 -0.50
C ALA A 223 -12.49 -27.61 -1.67
N GLU A 224 -13.20 -27.13 -2.69
CA GLU A 224 -13.70 -27.94 -3.82
C GLU A 224 -13.10 -27.53 -5.17
N ASP A 225 -12.56 -26.33 -5.31
CA ASP A 225 -12.06 -25.81 -6.59
C ASP A 225 -10.95 -24.74 -6.37
N ASP A 226 -10.15 -24.54 -7.39
CA ASP A 226 -9.11 -23.51 -7.44
C ASP A 226 -9.54 -22.36 -8.35
N VAL A 227 -9.38 -21.14 -7.90
CA VAL A 227 -9.69 -19.94 -8.69
C VAL A 227 -8.43 -19.13 -8.91
N ARG A 228 -7.95 -19.12 -10.15
CA ARG A 228 -6.87 -18.19 -10.50
C ARG A 228 -7.39 -16.78 -10.50
N MET A 229 -6.66 -15.92 -9.80
CA MET A 229 -7.00 -14.51 -9.68
C MET A 229 -5.82 -13.61 -9.98
N ARG A 230 -6.13 -12.40 -10.42
CA ARG A 230 -5.20 -11.30 -10.51
C ARG A 230 -5.82 -10.08 -9.86
N TYR A 231 -5.08 -9.41 -9.01
CA TYR A 231 -5.45 -8.07 -8.68
C TYR A 231 -4.32 -7.07 -8.97
N ILE A 232 -4.74 -5.86 -9.31
CA ILE A 232 -3.87 -4.73 -9.62
C ILE A 232 -4.42 -3.53 -8.88
N VAL A 233 -3.56 -2.85 -8.14
CA VAL A 233 -3.88 -1.54 -7.56
C VAL A 233 -2.86 -0.54 -8.06
N LYS A 234 -3.34 0.55 -8.67
CA LYS A 234 -2.52 1.68 -9.07
C LYS A 234 -2.81 2.86 -8.15
N TYR A 235 -1.76 3.53 -7.74
CA TYR A 235 -1.82 4.73 -6.91
C TYR A 235 -1.20 5.88 -7.71
N THR A 236 -2.02 6.86 -8.07
CA THR A 236 -1.63 7.94 -8.99
C THR A 236 -2.06 9.29 -8.45
N ASN A 237 -1.67 10.36 -9.12
CA ASN A 237 -2.11 11.72 -8.83
C ASN A 237 -1.81 12.17 -7.39
N TYR A 238 -0.68 11.75 -6.84
CA TYR A 238 -0.24 12.24 -5.54
C TYR A 238 -0.10 13.76 -5.54
N LYS A 239 -0.78 14.41 -4.58
CA LYS A 239 -0.73 15.85 -4.38
C LYS A 239 -0.64 16.16 -2.90
N ARG A 240 0.36 16.93 -2.51
CA ARG A 240 0.49 17.39 -1.15
C ARG A 240 -0.52 18.50 -0.86
N TYR A 241 -1.22 18.42 0.26
CA TYR A 241 -2.01 19.53 0.79
C TYR A 241 -1.05 20.62 1.26
N GLY A 242 -0.95 21.70 0.50
CA GLY A 242 -0.14 22.85 0.85
C GLY A 242 -1.01 24.05 1.21
N ALA A 243 -0.43 25.04 1.88
CA ALA A 243 -1.08 26.28 2.28
C ALA A 243 -1.59 27.17 1.11
N GLU A 244 -1.49 26.70 -0.13
CA GLU A 244 -1.91 27.42 -1.35
C GLU A 244 -3.01 26.69 -2.15
N SER A 245 -3.84 25.87 -1.51
CA SER A 245 -5.02 25.31 -2.21
C SER A 245 -6.03 26.43 -2.42
N LYS A 246 -6.05 27.03 -3.60
CA LYS A 246 -7.16 27.88 -4.06
C LYS A 246 -8.32 26.97 -4.44
N ILE A 247 -9.38 26.95 -3.65
CA ILE A 247 -10.62 26.31 -4.01
C ILE A 247 -11.39 27.27 -4.91
N THR A 248 -11.49 26.96 -6.21
CA THR A 248 -12.32 27.70 -7.14
C THR A 248 -13.69 27.06 -7.18
N TYR A 249 -14.71 27.75 -6.66
CA TYR A 249 -16.10 27.37 -6.79
C TYR A 249 -16.79 28.32 -7.77
N GLU A 250 -17.44 27.80 -8.79
CA GLU A 250 -18.14 28.55 -9.85
C GLU A 250 -17.31 29.68 -10.52
N GLY A 251 -16.01 29.44 -10.76
CA GLY A 251 -15.16 30.42 -11.46
C GLY A 251 -14.71 31.61 -10.63
N GLN A 252 -14.96 31.65 -9.33
CA GLN A 252 -14.46 32.69 -8.43
C GLN A 252 -13.43 32.15 -7.44
N GLU A 253 -12.29 32.82 -7.34
CA GLU A 253 -11.26 32.52 -6.35
C GLU A 253 -11.67 33.02 -4.97
N LEU A 254 -11.78 32.09 -3.99
CA LEU A 254 -11.90 32.45 -2.58
C LEU A 254 -10.51 32.48 -1.95
N SER A 255 -9.93 33.68 -1.80
CA SER A 255 -8.70 33.85 -1.05
C SER A 255 -8.96 33.65 0.44
N LYS A 256 -8.20 32.76 1.11
CA LYS A 256 -8.14 32.69 2.57
C LYS A 256 -7.65 34.03 3.12
N GLY A 257 -8.48 34.70 3.89
CA GLY A 257 -8.06 35.84 4.71
C GLY A 257 -9.01 37.00 4.75
N LYS A 258 -10.23 36.82 5.24
CA LYS A 258 -10.94 37.81 6.05
C LYS A 258 -11.89 37.08 6.97
N GLU A 259 -11.52 36.97 8.23
CA GLU A 259 -12.46 36.64 9.30
C GLU A 259 -13.65 37.60 9.22
N ALA A 260 -14.83 37.07 9.05
CA ALA A 260 -16.06 37.84 9.12
C ALA A 260 -16.25 38.28 10.59
N GLN A 261 -16.18 39.58 10.86
CA GLN A 261 -16.63 40.14 12.14
C GLN A 261 -18.14 39.92 12.29
N PRO A 262 -18.62 39.44 13.43
CA PRO A 262 -20.03 39.28 13.68
C PRO A 262 -20.63 40.64 14.02
N GLY A 263 -21.56 41.12 13.18
CA GLY A 263 -22.42 42.22 13.54
C GLY A 263 -22.55 43.37 12.55
N GLN A 264 -23.26 43.17 11.45
CA GLN A 264 -24.06 44.25 10.85
C GLN A 264 -25.30 43.65 10.17
N LYS A 265 -26.48 44.01 10.70
CA LYS A 265 -27.76 43.74 10.09
C LYS A 265 -27.90 44.46 8.75
N PRO A 266 -28.52 43.87 7.72
CA PRO A 266 -28.87 44.62 6.51
C PRO A 266 -30.03 45.57 6.80
N GLN A 267 -29.79 46.85 6.57
CA GLN A 267 -30.85 47.85 6.44
C GLN A 267 -31.52 47.68 5.08
N GLY A 268 -32.83 47.70 5.15
CA GLY A 268 -33.71 47.45 4.03
C GLY A 268 -33.86 48.63 3.07
N GLY A 269 -34.54 48.33 1.99
CA GLY A 269 -35.29 49.28 1.18
C GLY A 269 -34.72 49.49 -0.20
N THR A 270 -35.39 49.02 -1.22
CA THR A 270 -36.35 49.85 -1.98
C THR A 270 -36.99 49.04 -3.11
N THR A 271 -38.26 49.19 -3.21
CA THR A 271 -39.19 48.66 -4.20
C THR A 271 -38.88 49.14 -5.63
N PRO A 272 -39.01 48.31 -6.68
CA PRO A 272 -38.96 48.79 -8.06
C PRO A 272 -40.32 49.31 -8.51
N PRO A 273 -40.41 50.34 -9.36
CA PRO A 273 -41.68 50.84 -9.90
C PRO A 273 -42.17 49.95 -11.03
N LYS A 274 -43.51 49.85 -11.08
CA LYS A 274 -44.29 49.28 -12.20
C LYS A 274 -44.11 50.11 -13.45
N GLN A 275 -43.86 49.45 -14.55
CA GLN A 275 -44.57 49.61 -15.84
C GLN A 275 -44.48 48.32 -16.61
#